data_cd72e6e2c3e600787fa29bd4ced4f334
#
_entry.id   cd72e6e2c3e600787fa29bd4ced4f334
#
_cell.length_a   1.000
_cell.length_b   1.000
_cell.length_c   1.000
_cell.angle_alpha   90.00
_cell.angle_beta   90.00
_cell.angle_gamma   90.00
#
_symmetry.space_group_name_H-M   'P 1'
#
loop_
_entity.id
_entity.type
_entity.pdbx_description
1 polymer ?
#
loop_
_entity_poly.entity_id
_entity_poly.type
_entity_poly.pdbx_seq_one_letter_code
_entity_poly.pdbx_strand_id
1 'polypeptide(L)'
;EEEKEMLDLVVLALSAEAKLPSQAEKDNADAEKIKRGIDHLIDDIACIDCHAFQEPDPDVDGPDLTGYGSRQWIIDFVKNPEHEKFYPENNDRMPAFGEKEILTDDEIGLIADWIRGDYLIKPKETAAAD
;
A
#
# COMPACT_ATOMS: atom_id res chain seq x y z
N GLU A 1 -23.02 12.71 8.63
CA GLU A 1 -22.54 13.40 7.41
C GLU A 1 -21.05 13.73 7.55
N GLU A 2 -20.65 14.40 8.62
CA GLU A 2 -19.27 14.80 8.91
C GLU A 2 -18.32 13.60 9.06
N GLU A 3 -18.73 12.59 9.81
CA GLU A 3 -17.96 11.33 9.97
C GLU A 3 -17.75 10.61 8.65
N LYS A 4 -18.75 10.61 7.78
CA LYS A 4 -18.61 10.02 6.44
C LYS A 4 -17.62 10.79 5.59
N GLU A 5 -17.61 12.13 5.65
CA GLU A 5 -16.65 12.96 4.92
C GLU A 5 -15.21 12.68 5.39
N MET A 6 -14.99 12.55 6.69
CA MET A 6 -13.68 12.18 7.24
C MET A 6 -13.22 10.80 6.73
N LEU A 7 -14.10 9.80 6.76
CA LEU A 7 -13.79 8.47 6.24
C LEU A 7 -13.48 8.48 4.73
N ASP A 8 -14.23 9.24 3.95
CA ASP A 8 -13.97 9.38 2.50
C ASP A 8 -12.57 9.98 2.25
N LEU A 9 -12.13 10.93 3.08
CA LEU A 9 -10.77 11.50 3.00
C LEU A 9 -9.70 10.49 3.41
N VAL A 10 -9.93 9.69 4.45
CA VAL A 10 -9.01 8.61 4.85
C VAL A 10 -8.87 7.57 3.76
N VAL A 11 -9.98 7.16 3.13
CA VAL A 11 -9.96 6.23 1.99
C VAL A 11 -9.11 6.79 0.84
N LEU A 12 -9.27 8.09 0.56
CA LEU A 12 -8.47 8.76 -0.48
C LEU A 12 -6.98 8.76 -0.13
N ALA A 13 -6.63 9.04 1.13
CA ALA A 13 -5.26 9.04 1.61
C ALA A 13 -4.62 7.66 1.52
N LEU A 14 -5.30 6.61 1.99
CA LEU A 14 -4.83 5.22 1.89
C LEU A 14 -4.71 4.75 0.44
N SER A 15 -5.61 5.16 -0.44
CA SER A 15 -5.50 4.86 -1.88
C SER A 15 -4.26 5.49 -2.50
N ALA A 16 -3.89 6.69 -2.08
CA ALA A 16 -2.69 7.39 -2.56
C ALA A 16 -1.38 6.73 -2.09
N GLU A 17 -1.37 6.02 -0.95
CA GLU A 17 -0.21 5.27 -0.48
C GLU A 17 0.26 4.22 -1.49
N ALA A 18 -0.64 3.66 -2.29
CA ALA A 18 -0.32 2.70 -3.33
C ALA A 18 0.53 3.28 -4.46
N LYS A 19 0.55 4.60 -4.65
CA LYS A 19 1.30 5.30 -5.71
C LYS A 19 1.07 4.68 -7.09
N LEU A 20 -0.19 4.42 -7.42
CA LEU A 20 -0.55 3.87 -8.73
C LEU A 20 -0.25 4.90 -9.82
N PRO A 21 0.56 4.56 -10.84
CA PRO A 21 0.82 5.47 -11.97
C PRO A 21 -0.45 5.95 -12.66
N SER A 22 -1.48 5.10 -12.74
CA SER A 22 -2.78 5.44 -13.33
C SER A 22 -3.57 6.49 -12.54
N GLN A 23 -3.24 6.73 -11.27
CA GLN A 23 -3.89 7.70 -10.38
C GLN A 23 -3.00 8.93 -10.10
N ALA A 24 -1.77 8.97 -10.58
CA ALA A 24 -0.79 10.00 -10.20
C ALA A 24 -1.29 11.44 -10.45
N GLU A 25 -1.97 11.70 -11.57
CA GLU A 25 -2.52 13.03 -11.85
C GLU A 25 -3.64 13.41 -10.86
N LYS A 26 -4.50 12.44 -10.54
CA LYS A 26 -5.60 12.65 -9.58
C LYS A 26 -5.06 12.86 -8.18
N ASP A 27 -4.09 12.06 -7.74
CA ASP A 27 -3.48 12.18 -6.43
C ASP A 27 -2.76 13.52 -6.27
N ASN A 28 -2.09 14.01 -7.32
CA ASN A 28 -1.50 15.35 -7.33
C ASN A 28 -2.56 16.46 -7.23
N ALA A 29 -3.68 16.33 -7.94
CA ALA A 29 -4.77 17.30 -7.89
C ALA A 29 -5.48 17.30 -6.51
N ASP A 30 -5.56 16.16 -5.86
CA ASP A 30 -6.20 15.97 -4.55
C ASP A 30 -5.22 16.07 -3.36
N ALA A 31 -3.98 16.55 -3.54
CA ALA A 31 -2.93 16.55 -2.52
C ALA A 31 -3.35 17.13 -1.16
N GLU A 32 -4.11 18.23 -1.15
CA GLU A 32 -4.62 18.83 0.10
C GLU A 32 -5.68 17.96 0.79
N LYS A 33 -6.50 17.26 0.03
CA LYS A 33 -7.48 16.30 0.58
C LYS A 33 -6.78 15.06 1.14
N ILE A 34 -5.76 14.57 0.44
CA ILE A 34 -4.93 13.45 0.90
C ILE A 34 -4.26 13.80 2.22
N LYS A 35 -3.68 15.00 2.33
CA LYS A 35 -3.10 15.48 3.59
C LYS A 35 -4.12 15.49 4.72
N ARG A 36 -5.30 16.08 4.49
CA ARG A 36 -6.39 16.05 5.49
C ARG A 36 -6.82 14.64 5.85
N GLY A 37 -6.84 13.72 4.88
CA GLY A 37 -7.14 12.31 5.13
C GLY A 37 -6.09 11.64 6.02
N ILE A 38 -4.82 11.98 5.88
CA ILE A 38 -3.74 11.53 6.78
C ILE A 38 -3.94 12.09 8.19
N ASP A 39 -4.25 13.38 8.32
CA ASP A 39 -4.53 14.00 9.62
C ASP A 39 -5.71 13.29 10.33
N HIS A 40 -6.80 13.01 9.60
CA HIS A 40 -7.94 12.26 10.14
C HIS A 40 -7.61 10.81 10.51
N LEU A 41 -6.75 10.14 9.72
CA LEU A 41 -6.30 8.77 9.99
C LEU A 41 -5.54 8.70 11.33
N ILE A 42 -4.73 9.71 11.61
CA ILE A 42 -3.88 9.75 12.79
C ILE A 42 -4.66 10.28 14.02
N ASP A 43 -5.32 11.43 13.88
CA ASP A 43 -5.80 12.20 15.02
C ASP A 43 -7.28 11.98 15.36
N ASP A 44 -8.15 11.84 14.34
CA ASP A 44 -9.60 11.88 14.58
C ASP A 44 -10.24 10.49 14.62
N ILE A 45 -9.80 9.57 13.74
CA ILE A 45 -10.34 8.21 13.64
C ILE A 45 -9.44 7.23 14.40
N ALA A 46 -8.20 7.64 14.68
CA ALA A 46 -7.22 6.88 15.45
C ALA A 46 -6.95 5.47 14.87
N CYS A 47 -6.81 5.38 13.55
CA CYS A 47 -6.45 4.11 12.90
C CYS A 47 -5.11 3.58 13.40
N ILE A 48 -4.23 4.47 13.87
CA ILE A 48 -2.92 4.14 14.43
C ILE A 48 -2.99 3.43 15.80
N ASP A 49 -4.14 3.38 16.44
CA ASP A 49 -4.31 2.54 17.64
C ASP A 49 -4.20 1.04 17.33
N CYS A 50 -4.42 0.67 16.06
CA CYS A 50 -4.34 -0.71 15.59
C CYS A 50 -3.33 -0.93 14.46
N HIS A 51 -2.90 0.12 13.78
CA HIS A 51 -2.02 0.05 12.62
C HIS A 51 -0.80 0.94 12.75
N ALA A 52 0.38 0.45 12.43
CA ALA A 52 1.52 1.32 12.19
C ALA A 52 1.29 2.16 10.92
N PHE A 53 1.68 3.44 10.95
CA PHE A 53 1.63 4.33 9.80
C PHE A 53 2.73 5.39 9.90
N GLN A 54 3.57 5.49 8.88
CA GLN A 54 4.75 6.36 8.76
C GLN A 54 5.88 6.07 9.76
N GLU A 55 5.58 5.59 10.95
CA GLU A 55 6.55 5.13 11.94
C GLU A 55 6.26 3.67 12.32
N PRO A 56 7.29 2.85 12.52
CA PRO A 56 7.10 1.47 12.99
C PRO A 56 6.51 1.48 14.40
N ASP A 57 5.51 0.65 14.63
CA ASP A 57 4.96 0.41 15.96
C ASP A 57 4.82 -1.10 16.19
N PRO A 58 5.66 -1.70 17.06
CA PRO A 58 5.63 -3.13 17.32
C PRO A 58 4.48 -3.56 18.25
N ASP A 59 3.77 -2.61 18.86
CA ASP A 59 2.73 -2.89 19.85
C ASP A 59 1.31 -2.95 19.22
N VAL A 60 1.20 -2.75 17.90
CA VAL A 60 -0.07 -2.81 17.18
C VAL A 60 -0.29 -4.19 16.53
N ASP A 61 -1.55 -4.62 16.50
CA ASP A 61 -1.94 -5.95 15.98
C ASP A 61 -2.23 -5.95 14.46
N GLY A 62 -2.49 -4.79 13.88
CA GLY A 62 -2.83 -4.63 12.47
C GLY A 62 -1.60 -4.47 11.58
N PRO A 63 -1.74 -4.72 10.27
CA PRO A 63 -0.63 -4.51 9.34
C PRO A 63 -0.22 -3.05 9.24
N ASP A 64 1.07 -2.82 8.99
CA ASP A 64 1.61 -1.50 8.67
C ASP A 64 0.97 -0.96 7.38
N LEU A 65 0.34 0.19 7.47
CA LEU A 65 -0.34 0.84 6.34
C LEU A 65 0.58 1.77 5.54
N THR A 66 1.83 1.95 5.97
CA THR A 66 2.81 2.75 5.24
C THR A 66 3.08 2.16 3.87
N GLY A 67 2.81 2.92 2.82
CA GLY A 67 2.94 2.43 1.44
C GLY A 67 1.97 1.31 1.07
N TYR A 68 0.86 1.19 1.76
CA TYR A 68 -0.15 0.15 1.54
C TYR A 68 -0.54 0.05 0.07
N GLY A 69 -0.43 -1.17 -0.49
CA GLY A 69 -0.72 -1.43 -1.89
C GLY A 69 0.34 -0.93 -2.87
N SER A 70 1.44 -0.32 -2.42
CA SER A 70 2.58 -0.04 -3.27
C SER A 70 3.20 -1.34 -3.82
N ARG A 71 3.95 -1.24 -4.92
CA ARG A 71 4.58 -2.42 -5.51
C ARG A 71 5.46 -3.17 -4.50
N GLN A 72 6.27 -2.43 -3.73
CA GLN A 72 7.14 -3.03 -2.72
C GLN A 72 6.34 -3.63 -1.57
N TRP A 73 5.29 -2.96 -1.10
CA TRP A 73 4.42 -3.49 -0.04
C TRP A 73 3.80 -4.84 -0.44
N ILE A 74 3.31 -4.96 -1.67
CA ILE A 74 2.73 -6.21 -2.19
C ILE A 74 3.80 -7.29 -2.32
N ILE A 75 4.99 -6.96 -2.84
CA ILE A 75 6.11 -7.90 -2.95
C ILE A 75 6.49 -8.43 -1.57
N ASP A 76 6.69 -7.57 -0.59
CA ASP A 76 7.09 -7.96 0.76
C ASP A 76 6.02 -8.83 1.42
N PHE A 77 4.75 -8.47 1.25
CA PHE A 77 3.63 -9.24 1.76
C PHE A 77 3.54 -10.65 1.15
N VAL A 78 3.69 -10.79 -0.16
CA VAL A 78 3.67 -12.10 -0.84
C VAL A 78 4.89 -12.92 -0.46
N LYS A 79 6.05 -12.29 -0.26
CA LYS A 79 7.26 -12.99 0.20
C LYS A 79 7.08 -13.62 1.57
N ASN A 80 6.55 -12.87 2.51
CA ASN A 80 6.31 -13.33 3.87
C ASN A 80 5.14 -12.59 4.54
N PRO A 81 3.91 -13.13 4.48
CA PRO A 81 2.76 -12.53 5.14
C PRO A 81 2.83 -12.58 6.68
N GLU A 82 3.72 -13.39 7.25
CA GLU A 82 3.95 -13.51 8.70
C GLU A 82 5.05 -12.56 9.20
N HIS A 83 5.59 -11.71 8.32
CA HIS A 83 6.52 -10.68 8.75
C HIS A 83 5.85 -9.71 9.73
N GLU A 84 6.61 -9.16 10.70
CA GLU A 84 6.11 -8.24 11.74
C GLU A 84 5.28 -7.05 11.22
N LYS A 85 5.53 -6.61 9.98
CA LYS A 85 4.77 -5.56 9.30
C LYS A 85 3.36 -5.95 8.89
N PHE A 86 3.03 -7.24 8.87
CA PHE A 86 1.78 -7.73 8.29
C PHE A 86 0.94 -8.49 9.31
N TYR A 87 0.98 -9.81 9.29
CA TYR A 87 0.16 -10.68 10.13
C TYR A 87 1.00 -11.73 10.84
N PRO A 88 1.88 -11.35 11.78
CA PRO A 88 2.84 -12.28 12.40
C PRO A 88 2.16 -13.41 13.14
N GLU A 89 1.01 -13.16 13.77
CA GLU A 89 0.27 -14.16 14.55
C GLU A 89 -1.10 -14.53 13.97
N ASN A 90 -1.58 -13.74 13.01
CA ASN A 90 -2.95 -13.85 12.48
C ASN A 90 -3.02 -14.44 11.06
N ASN A 91 -1.87 -14.79 10.47
CA ASN A 91 -1.85 -15.47 9.17
C ASN A 91 -2.00 -16.99 9.39
N ASP A 92 -3.13 -17.55 8.94
CA ASP A 92 -3.43 -18.97 9.11
C ASP A 92 -3.33 -19.78 7.81
N ARG A 93 -3.24 -19.15 6.65
CA ARG A 93 -3.40 -19.83 5.37
C ARG A 93 -2.44 -19.43 4.27
N MET A 94 -2.03 -18.16 4.20
CA MET A 94 -1.20 -17.68 3.11
C MET A 94 0.25 -18.16 3.29
N PRO A 95 0.80 -18.95 2.36
CA PRO A 95 2.21 -19.36 2.44
C PRO A 95 3.14 -18.14 2.26
N ALA A 96 4.32 -18.21 2.89
CA ALA A 96 5.43 -17.29 2.63
C ALA A 96 6.09 -17.67 1.29
N PHE A 97 5.52 -17.23 0.18
CA PHE A 97 5.89 -17.70 -1.16
C PHE A 97 7.35 -17.45 -1.53
N GLY A 98 7.91 -16.33 -1.06
CA GLY A 98 9.32 -16.03 -1.29
C GLY A 98 10.25 -16.76 -0.33
N GLU A 99 9.99 -16.72 0.98
CA GLU A 99 10.86 -17.36 1.96
C GLU A 99 10.90 -18.89 1.84
N LYS A 100 9.80 -19.49 1.41
CA LYS A 100 9.71 -20.93 1.14
C LYS A 100 10.16 -21.33 -0.27
N GLU A 101 10.68 -20.38 -1.04
CA GLU A 101 11.15 -20.60 -2.42
C GLU A 101 10.09 -21.25 -3.34
N ILE A 102 8.80 -20.97 -3.09
CA ILE A 102 7.69 -21.45 -3.92
C ILE A 102 7.61 -20.63 -5.20
N LEU A 103 7.86 -19.32 -5.10
CA LEU A 103 7.92 -18.38 -6.20
C LEU A 103 9.26 -17.63 -6.16
N THR A 104 9.78 -17.32 -7.33
CA THR A 104 10.96 -16.46 -7.50
C THR A 104 10.60 -14.99 -7.29
N ASP A 105 11.60 -14.14 -7.05
CA ASP A 105 11.41 -12.70 -6.93
C ASP A 105 10.79 -12.09 -8.20
N ASP A 106 11.15 -12.58 -9.39
CA ASP A 106 10.59 -12.13 -10.67
C ASP A 106 9.11 -12.49 -10.79
N GLU A 107 8.73 -13.72 -10.38
CA GLU A 107 7.33 -14.16 -10.39
C GLU A 107 6.47 -13.35 -9.40
N ILE A 108 6.99 -13.06 -8.21
CA ILE A 108 6.32 -12.20 -7.23
C ILE A 108 6.17 -10.78 -7.78
N GLY A 109 7.20 -10.25 -8.44
CA GLY A 109 7.14 -8.96 -9.11
C GLY A 109 6.04 -8.89 -10.18
N LEU A 110 5.90 -9.93 -10.99
CA LEU A 110 4.83 -10.03 -12.00
C LEU A 110 3.43 -10.06 -11.37
N ILE A 111 3.27 -10.75 -10.25
CA ILE A 111 2.01 -10.76 -9.49
C ILE A 111 1.67 -9.35 -8.98
N ALA A 112 2.64 -8.65 -8.41
CA ALA A 112 2.45 -7.28 -7.95
C ALA A 112 2.05 -6.34 -9.10
N ASP A 113 2.72 -6.42 -10.23
CA ASP A 113 2.43 -5.63 -11.42
C ASP A 113 1.01 -5.94 -11.96
N TRP A 114 0.61 -7.19 -11.92
CA TRP A 114 -0.74 -7.60 -12.35
C TRP A 114 -1.83 -7.08 -11.42
N ILE A 115 -1.67 -7.23 -10.11
CA ILE A 115 -2.64 -6.74 -9.11
C ILE A 115 -2.82 -5.23 -9.21
N ARG A 116 -1.74 -4.50 -9.43
CA ARG A 116 -1.74 -3.04 -9.54
C ARG A 116 -2.20 -2.52 -10.91
N GLY A 117 -2.26 -3.37 -11.92
CA GLY A 117 -2.51 -2.98 -13.31
C GLY A 117 -1.33 -2.26 -13.97
N ASP A 118 -0.14 -2.31 -13.40
CA ASP A 118 1.06 -1.64 -13.92
C ASP A 118 1.46 -2.17 -15.30
N TYR A 119 1.16 -3.43 -15.61
CA TYR A 119 1.39 -4.04 -16.92
C TYR A 119 0.58 -3.39 -18.05
N LEU A 120 -0.47 -2.62 -17.74
CA LEU A 120 -1.26 -1.88 -18.73
C LEU A 120 -0.62 -0.55 -19.13
N ILE A 121 0.38 -0.12 -18.40
CA ILE A 121 1.06 1.14 -18.63
C ILE A 121 2.18 0.91 -19.64
N LYS A 122 1.99 1.41 -20.86
CA LYS A 122 3.06 1.39 -21.85
C LYS A 122 4.22 2.27 -21.37
N PRO A 123 5.47 1.81 -21.44
CA PRO A 123 6.61 2.69 -21.23
C PRO A 123 6.45 3.92 -22.14
N LYS A 124 6.63 5.13 -21.61
CA LYS A 124 6.79 6.30 -22.46
C LYS A 124 7.95 5.98 -23.41
N GLU A 125 7.71 5.98 -24.71
CA GLU A 125 8.80 5.96 -25.68
C GLU A 125 9.71 7.12 -25.31
N THR A 126 10.89 6.81 -24.80
CA THR A 126 11.96 7.79 -24.74
C THR A 126 12.23 8.17 -26.18
N ALA A 127 11.89 9.40 -26.55
CA ALA A 127 12.25 9.92 -27.85
C ALA A 127 13.75 9.70 -27.99
N ALA A 128 14.13 8.88 -28.98
CA ALA A 128 15.53 8.72 -29.34
C ALA A 128 16.06 10.11 -29.68
N ALA A 129 17.02 10.57 -28.89
CA ALA A 129 17.75 11.78 -29.21
C ALA A 129 18.57 11.47 -30.47
N ASP A 130 18.20 12.10 -31.59
CA ASP A 130 19.03 12.16 -32.80
C ASP A 130 20.29 13.01 -32.53
#